data_19649f9d723ade0701815d8f207b59f2
#
_entry.id   19649f9d723ade0701815d8f207b59f2
#
_cell.length_a   1.000
_cell.length_b   1.000
_cell.length_c   1.000
_cell.angle_alpha   90.00
_cell.angle_beta   90.00
_cell.angle_gamma   90.00
#
_symmetry.space_group_name_H-M   'P 1'
#
loop_
_entity.id
_entity.type
_entity.pdbx_description
1 polymer ?
#
loop_
_entity_poly.entity_id
_entity_poly.type
_entity_poly.pdbx_seq_one_letter_code
_entity_poly.pdbx_strand_id
1 'polypeptide(L)'
;DAVGIISENKQLLPGATIQVTTQREYPNGTIAPHIVGTMGAITQEEYNEFKSQGQTYSLNNISGYGYNDWLGKSGIESAFESTLRGENGRRVIETTRTGSVASETITENPTPGNTIYLSIDSRIQAVAQASLEHAVLAAQEYGASNDGNGSDCAVGAAIVMDAKDFTILAAANYPNYDLKKYSEDPDYRRSLLLSTDSQPLYNNAFLGNFMPGSAYKPMVSCAALQEGVINSSTRITCNHVYTRWDDYQPRCMGWHGTIGLTTALQKSCNIFFYETGYQLGIDAMESYARSFGFGGRTGVEVSEGTGLLA
;
A
#
# COMPACT_ATOMS: atom_id res chain seq x y z
N ASP A 1 0.96 1.52 41.85
CA ASP A 1 0.80 0.57 40.74
C ASP A 1 -0.54 -0.16 40.92
N ALA A 2 -1.48 -0.02 39.97
CA ALA A 2 -2.82 -0.59 40.05
C ALA A 2 -2.77 -2.13 40.17
N VAL A 3 -1.84 -2.79 39.54
CA VAL A 3 -1.63 -4.26 39.58
C VAL A 3 -1.28 -4.69 41.01
N GLY A 4 -0.41 -3.97 41.72
CA GLY A 4 -0.06 -4.23 43.11
C GLY A 4 -1.27 -4.06 44.03
N ILE A 5 -2.01 -2.96 43.89
CA ILE A 5 -3.21 -2.67 44.70
C ILE A 5 -4.28 -3.75 44.50
N ILE A 6 -4.55 -4.17 43.25
CA ILE A 6 -5.52 -5.23 42.96
C ILE A 6 -5.07 -6.57 43.56
N SER A 7 -3.78 -6.89 43.44
CA SER A 7 -3.21 -8.14 43.97
C SER A 7 -3.29 -8.22 45.49
N GLU A 8 -2.96 -7.13 46.18
CA GLU A 8 -3.00 -7.04 47.65
C GLU A 8 -4.43 -7.04 48.20
N ASN A 9 -5.39 -6.48 47.47
CA ASN A 9 -6.77 -6.36 47.87
C ASN A 9 -7.71 -7.37 47.17
N LYS A 10 -7.20 -8.49 46.70
CA LYS A 10 -7.95 -9.51 45.93
C LYS A 10 -9.19 -10.01 46.71
N GLN A 11 -9.13 -10.04 48.04
CA GLN A 11 -10.27 -10.45 48.90
C GLN A 11 -11.41 -9.41 48.93
N LEU A 12 -11.08 -8.13 48.72
CA LEU A 12 -12.04 -7.02 48.69
C LEU A 12 -12.63 -6.78 47.31
N LEU A 13 -12.04 -7.38 46.28
CA LEU A 13 -12.41 -7.22 44.86
C LEU A 13 -12.79 -8.58 44.25
N PRO A 14 -13.90 -9.22 44.74
CA PRO A 14 -14.32 -10.51 44.19
C PRO A 14 -14.69 -10.35 42.71
N GLY A 15 -14.11 -11.19 41.85
CA GLY A 15 -14.32 -11.15 40.40
C GLY A 15 -13.30 -10.27 39.62
N ALA A 16 -12.44 -9.50 40.30
CA ALA A 16 -11.35 -8.81 39.63
C ALA A 16 -10.20 -9.78 39.31
N THR A 17 -9.79 -9.82 38.07
CA THR A 17 -8.63 -10.60 37.61
C THR A 17 -7.64 -9.72 36.87
N ILE A 18 -6.36 -10.05 36.99
CA ILE A 18 -5.28 -9.40 36.22
C ILE A 18 -4.97 -10.33 35.07
N GLN A 19 -5.03 -9.77 33.85
CA GLN A 19 -4.66 -10.47 32.63
C GLN A 19 -3.49 -9.73 31.97
N VAL A 20 -2.44 -10.46 31.63
CA VAL A 20 -1.37 -9.96 30.77
C VAL A 20 -1.80 -10.14 29.32
N THR A 21 -1.81 -9.05 28.58
CA THR A 21 -2.13 -9.06 27.15
C THR A 21 -0.95 -8.50 26.36
N THR A 22 -0.79 -8.95 25.15
CA THR A 22 0.18 -8.39 24.20
C THR A 22 -0.44 -7.19 23.47
N GLN A 23 0.37 -6.16 23.23
CA GLN A 23 -0.03 -5.00 22.47
C GLN A 23 1.00 -4.74 21.36
N ARG A 24 0.52 -4.35 20.19
CA ARG A 24 1.41 -3.89 19.11
C ARG A 24 2.00 -2.53 19.44
N GLU A 25 3.29 -2.41 19.26
CA GLU A 25 4.01 -1.14 19.36
C GLU A 25 4.64 -0.79 18.02
N TYR A 26 4.60 0.48 17.66
CA TYR A 26 5.16 1.03 16.43
C TYR A 26 6.21 2.10 16.75
N PRO A 27 7.44 1.72 17.16
CA PRO A 27 8.47 2.66 17.62
C PRO A 27 8.79 3.75 16.57
N ASN A 28 8.74 3.38 15.28
CA ASN A 28 8.97 4.26 14.14
C ASN A 28 7.68 4.48 13.35
N GLY A 29 6.62 4.94 14.01
CA GLY A 29 5.26 5.00 13.46
C GLY A 29 5.12 5.77 12.15
N THR A 30 6.01 6.69 11.82
CA THR A 30 6.00 7.45 10.56
C THR A 30 6.74 6.77 9.41
N ILE A 31 7.51 5.71 9.68
CA ILE A 31 8.28 4.99 8.65
C ILE A 31 7.43 3.85 8.08
N ALA A 32 7.16 3.90 6.79
CA ALA A 32 6.43 2.90 6.02
C ALA A 32 5.08 2.44 6.62
N PRO A 33 4.22 3.34 7.18
CA PRO A 33 3.00 2.91 7.85
C PRO A 33 2.04 2.15 6.92
N HIS A 34 1.98 2.50 5.64
CA HIS A 34 1.16 1.81 4.63
C HIS A 34 1.68 0.40 4.30
N ILE A 35 2.99 0.16 4.48
CA ILE A 35 3.60 -1.16 4.26
C ILE A 35 3.42 -2.02 5.51
N VAL A 36 3.74 -1.49 6.69
CA VAL A 36 3.53 -2.19 7.96
C VAL A 36 2.05 -2.53 8.11
N GLY A 37 1.19 -1.56 7.90
CA GLY A 37 -0.25 -1.76 7.97
C GLY A 37 -0.83 -1.53 9.36
N THR A 38 -2.13 -1.65 9.45
CA THR A 38 -2.91 -1.37 10.67
C THR A 38 -3.50 -2.62 11.26
N MET A 39 -3.65 -2.63 12.58
CA MET A 39 -4.45 -3.61 13.32
C MET A 39 -5.83 -3.03 13.65
N GLY A 40 -6.83 -3.89 13.75
CA GLY A 40 -8.18 -3.50 14.16
C GLY A 40 -8.97 -4.64 14.72
N ALA A 41 -10.05 -4.32 15.45
CA ALA A 41 -10.96 -5.34 16.00
C ALA A 41 -11.61 -6.15 14.86
N ILE A 42 -11.84 -7.43 15.14
CA ILE A 42 -12.57 -8.31 14.22
C ILE A 42 -13.97 -7.77 13.99
N THR A 43 -14.40 -7.71 12.72
CA THR A 43 -15.79 -7.35 12.37
C THR A 43 -16.70 -8.58 12.43
N GLN A 44 -18.02 -8.34 12.42
CA GLN A 44 -19.01 -9.43 12.40
C GLN A 44 -18.88 -10.27 11.12
N GLU A 45 -18.58 -9.63 10.01
CA GLU A 45 -18.40 -10.27 8.70
C GLU A 45 -17.17 -11.18 8.71
N GLU A 46 -16.03 -10.67 9.14
CA GLU A 46 -14.79 -11.43 9.28
C GLU A 46 -14.95 -12.61 10.24
N TYR A 47 -15.60 -12.37 11.37
CA TYR A 47 -15.88 -13.47 12.31
C TYR A 47 -16.75 -14.56 11.69
N ASN A 48 -17.79 -14.19 10.93
CA ASN A 48 -18.65 -15.14 10.25
C ASN A 48 -17.89 -15.92 9.17
N GLU A 49 -16.96 -15.29 8.48
CA GLU A 49 -16.08 -15.93 7.52
C GLU A 49 -15.19 -16.97 8.21
N PHE A 50 -14.46 -16.59 9.27
CA PHE A 50 -13.66 -17.53 10.06
C PHE A 50 -14.49 -18.68 10.62
N LYS A 51 -15.73 -18.39 11.04
CA LYS A 51 -16.65 -19.41 11.54
C LYS A 51 -17.03 -20.40 10.44
N SER A 52 -17.28 -19.93 9.23
CA SER A 52 -17.60 -20.81 8.09
C SER A 52 -16.45 -21.73 7.71
N GLN A 53 -15.20 -21.29 7.97
CA GLN A 53 -13.97 -22.03 7.74
C GLN A 53 -13.53 -22.89 8.93
N GLY A 54 -14.29 -22.89 10.05
CA GLY A 54 -13.94 -23.63 11.26
C GLY A 54 -12.74 -23.05 12.04
N GLN A 55 -12.40 -21.79 11.79
CA GLN A 55 -11.23 -21.11 12.36
C GLN A 55 -11.54 -20.29 13.62
N THR A 56 -12.76 -20.36 14.14
CA THR A 56 -13.13 -19.65 15.36
C THR A 56 -12.70 -20.38 16.63
N TYR A 57 -12.56 -19.61 17.72
CA TYR A 57 -12.24 -20.15 19.03
C TYR A 57 -13.26 -21.22 19.47
N SER A 58 -12.75 -22.34 19.96
CA SER A 58 -13.52 -23.41 20.60
C SER A 58 -12.64 -24.18 21.57
N LEU A 59 -13.23 -25.08 22.36
CA LEU A 59 -12.46 -25.97 23.25
C LEU A 59 -11.49 -26.87 22.49
N ASN A 60 -11.76 -27.15 21.21
CA ASN A 60 -10.93 -27.96 20.33
C ASN A 60 -10.02 -27.11 19.42
N ASN A 61 -10.20 -25.79 19.40
CA ASN A 61 -9.39 -24.84 18.64
C ASN A 61 -9.17 -23.57 19.49
N ILE A 62 -8.27 -23.66 20.45
CA ILE A 62 -8.00 -22.57 21.40
C ILE A 62 -7.29 -21.38 20.75
N SER A 63 -6.62 -21.59 19.63
CA SER A 63 -5.96 -20.54 18.82
C SER A 63 -6.88 -19.96 17.74
N GLY A 64 -8.14 -20.39 17.69
CA GLY A 64 -9.14 -19.83 16.79
C GLY A 64 -9.50 -18.38 17.13
N TYR A 65 -10.11 -17.70 16.15
CA TYR A 65 -10.50 -16.29 16.29
C TYR A 65 -11.71 -16.10 17.24
N GLY A 66 -11.55 -15.20 18.18
CA GLY A 66 -12.60 -14.76 19.09
C GLY A 66 -13.26 -13.45 18.64
N TYR A 67 -14.42 -13.14 19.16
CA TYR A 67 -15.16 -11.89 18.86
C TYR A 67 -14.44 -10.60 19.24
N ASN A 68 -13.50 -10.67 20.17
CA ASN A 68 -12.75 -9.51 20.67
C ASN A 68 -11.31 -9.48 20.18
N ASP A 69 -10.96 -10.36 19.25
CA ASP A 69 -9.61 -10.42 18.73
C ASP A 69 -9.32 -9.21 17.81
N TRP A 70 -8.06 -8.89 17.74
CA TRP A 70 -7.52 -7.92 16.81
C TRP A 70 -6.83 -8.64 15.67
N LEU A 71 -7.06 -8.14 14.45
CA LEU A 71 -6.46 -8.66 13.22
C LEU A 71 -5.66 -7.59 12.51
N GLY A 72 -4.74 -8.01 11.66
CA GLY A 72 -4.18 -7.16 10.62
C GLY A 72 -5.24 -6.73 9.61
N LYS A 73 -5.41 -5.42 9.41
CA LYS A 73 -6.40 -4.85 8.49
C LYS A 73 -5.81 -4.42 7.15
N SER A 74 -4.52 -4.14 7.13
CA SER A 74 -3.81 -3.72 5.92
C SER A 74 -2.32 -4.08 5.98
N GLY A 75 -1.62 -3.91 4.87
CA GLY A 75 -0.16 -4.10 4.79
C GLY A 75 0.30 -5.49 5.23
N ILE A 76 1.49 -5.52 5.80
CA ILE A 76 2.14 -6.75 6.32
C ILE A 76 1.34 -7.36 7.48
N GLU A 77 0.73 -6.53 8.36
CA GLU A 77 -0.09 -7.04 9.45
C GLU A 77 -1.25 -7.91 8.93
N SER A 78 -1.86 -7.53 7.80
CA SER A 78 -2.93 -8.31 7.17
C SER A 78 -2.40 -9.47 6.34
N ALA A 79 -1.39 -9.23 5.49
CA ALA A 79 -0.87 -10.22 4.56
C ALA A 79 -0.24 -11.42 5.27
N PHE A 80 0.35 -11.19 6.45
CA PHE A 80 1.04 -12.20 7.25
C PHE A 80 0.40 -12.42 8.63
N GLU A 81 -0.90 -12.16 8.76
CA GLU A 81 -1.65 -12.35 10.01
C GLU A 81 -1.39 -13.73 10.63
N SER A 82 -1.50 -14.81 9.85
CA SER A 82 -1.29 -16.17 10.33
C SER A 82 0.14 -16.45 10.81
N THR A 83 1.13 -15.72 10.30
CA THR A 83 2.54 -15.83 10.67
C THR A 83 2.86 -15.01 11.93
N LEU A 84 2.23 -13.84 12.05
CA LEU A 84 2.50 -12.86 13.11
C LEU A 84 1.69 -13.12 14.38
N ARG A 85 0.54 -13.80 14.28
CA ARG A 85 -0.43 -13.93 15.36
C ARG A 85 0.06 -14.77 16.55
N GLY A 86 0.79 -15.87 16.30
CA GLY A 86 1.13 -16.84 17.34
C GLY A 86 -0.06 -17.72 17.77
N GLU A 87 0.13 -18.48 18.82
CA GLU A 87 -0.87 -19.43 19.34
C GLU A 87 -1.23 -19.11 20.80
N ASN A 88 -2.51 -19.20 21.11
CA ASN A 88 -3.01 -18.95 22.45
C ASN A 88 -2.63 -20.09 23.40
N GLY A 89 -2.34 -19.74 24.64
CA GLY A 89 -2.21 -20.71 25.74
C GLY A 89 -3.55 -21.00 26.40
N ARG A 90 -3.56 -21.99 27.27
CA ARG A 90 -4.72 -22.35 28.09
C ARG A 90 -4.39 -22.29 29.56
N ARG A 91 -5.25 -21.59 30.29
CA ARG A 91 -5.22 -21.47 31.75
C ARG A 91 -6.53 -21.99 32.33
N VAL A 92 -6.44 -22.95 33.24
CA VAL A 92 -7.58 -23.46 34.00
C VAL A 92 -7.64 -22.77 35.36
N ILE A 93 -8.76 -22.14 35.66
CA ILE A 93 -9.01 -21.48 36.93
C ILE A 93 -10.10 -22.24 37.64
N GLU A 94 -9.79 -22.85 38.82
CA GLU A 94 -10.76 -23.45 39.70
C GLU A 94 -11.28 -22.38 40.68
N THR A 95 -12.57 -22.29 40.81
CA THR A 95 -13.20 -21.33 41.73
C THR A 95 -13.94 -22.05 42.84
N THR A 96 -13.90 -21.47 44.02
CA THR A 96 -14.74 -21.93 45.16
C THR A 96 -16.19 -21.66 44.86
N ARG A 97 -17.10 -22.25 45.67
CA ARG A 97 -18.55 -22.00 45.61
C ARG A 97 -18.92 -20.52 45.84
N THR A 98 -18.05 -19.74 46.46
CA THR A 98 -18.21 -18.30 46.69
C THR A 98 -17.58 -17.43 45.57
N GLY A 99 -17.05 -18.03 44.47
CA GLY A 99 -16.46 -17.31 43.34
C GLY A 99 -15.00 -16.91 43.54
N SER A 100 -14.36 -17.26 44.66
CA SER A 100 -12.93 -17.02 44.88
C SER A 100 -12.09 -18.03 44.10
N VAL A 101 -10.97 -17.60 43.54
CA VAL A 101 -10.01 -18.50 42.86
C VAL A 101 -9.39 -19.45 43.90
N ALA A 102 -9.58 -20.73 43.72
CA ALA A 102 -9.01 -21.78 44.56
C ALA A 102 -7.66 -22.27 44.02
N SER A 103 -7.59 -22.47 42.73
CA SER A 103 -6.33 -22.82 42.04
C SER A 103 -6.27 -22.20 40.65
N GLU A 104 -5.05 -22.05 40.12
CA GLU A 104 -4.79 -21.57 38.78
C GLU A 104 -3.64 -22.41 38.19
N THR A 105 -3.90 -23.06 37.08
CA THR A 105 -2.93 -23.93 36.43
C THR A 105 -2.84 -23.59 34.92
N ILE A 106 -1.66 -23.29 34.44
CA ILE A 106 -1.39 -23.15 32.99
C ILE A 106 -1.22 -24.58 32.44
N THR A 107 -2.14 -24.98 31.57
CA THR A 107 -2.10 -26.32 30.92
C THR A 107 -1.40 -26.28 29.57
N GLU A 108 -1.42 -25.14 28.90
CA GLU A 108 -0.73 -24.90 27.62
C GLU A 108 -0.11 -23.51 27.65
N ASN A 109 1.17 -23.40 27.33
CA ASN A 109 1.82 -22.10 27.22
C ASN A 109 1.51 -21.44 25.88
N PRO A 110 1.31 -20.11 25.83
CA PRO A 110 1.18 -19.41 24.54
C PRO A 110 2.50 -19.45 23.76
N THR A 111 2.40 -19.56 22.45
CA THR A 111 3.55 -19.49 21.52
C THR A 111 3.52 -18.16 20.77
N PRO A 112 4.58 -17.36 20.82
CA PRO A 112 4.62 -16.10 20.07
C PRO A 112 4.63 -16.36 18.55
N GLY A 113 4.11 -15.39 17.79
CA GLY A 113 4.20 -15.40 16.33
C GLY A 113 5.64 -15.27 15.84
N ASN A 114 5.82 -15.51 14.56
CA ASN A 114 7.12 -15.43 13.93
C ASN A 114 7.55 -13.99 13.62
N THR A 115 8.85 -13.79 13.46
CA THR A 115 9.43 -12.52 13.00
C THR A 115 9.47 -12.47 11.48
N ILE A 116 9.10 -11.32 10.91
CA ILE A 116 9.19 -11.06 9.47
C ILE A 116 10.26 -10.01 9.23
N TYR A 117 11.15 -10.27 8.28
CA TYR A 117 12.14 -9.33 7.79
C TYR A 117 11.71 -8.81 6.44
N LEU A 118 11.56 -7.49 6.33
CA LEU A 118 11.20 -6.82 5.10
C LEU A 118 12.44 -6.44 4.30
N SER A 119 12.31 -6.35 2.99
CA SER A 119 13.32 -5.81 2.10
C SER A 119 13.46 -4.27 2.20
N ILE A 120 12.51 -3.62 2.84
CA ILE A 120 12.49 -2.16 3.01
C ILE A 120 13.69 -1.69 3.85
N ASP A 121 14.55 -0.83 3.27
CA ASP A 121 15.58 -0.11 4.03
C ASP A 121 14.96 1.15 4.63
N SER A 122 14.92 1.22 5.96
CA SER A 122 14.27 2.33 6.68
C SER A 122 14.87 3.71 6.38
N ARG A 123 16.16 3.78 6.01
CA ARG A 123 16.84 5.03 5.65
C ARG A 123 16.43 5.49 4.25
N ILE A 124 16.38 4.56 3.29
CA ILE A 124 15.91 4.84 1.93
C ILE A 124 14.43 5.23 1.99
N GLN A 125 13.63 4.52 2.77
CA GLN A 125 12.22 4.80 2.98
C GLN A 125 12.00 6.21 3.54
N ALA A 126 12.75 6.61 4.57
CA ALA A 126 12.63 7.94 5.16
C ALA A 126 12.94 9.06 4.14
N VAL A 127 14.00 8.88 3.34
CA VAL A 127 14.36 9.83 2.29
C VAL A 127 13.29 9.86 1.18
N ALA A 128 12.80 8.70 0.74
CA ALA A 128 11.76 8.62 -0.26
C ALA A 128 10.47 9.33 0.18
N GLN A 129 10.05 9.14 1.44
CA GLN A 129 8.87 9.80 2.00
C GLN A 129 9.05 11.32 2.06
N ALA A 130 10.16 11.81 2.59
CA ALA A 130 10.43 13.25 2.68
C ALA A 130 10.54 13.90 1.29
N SER A 131 11.17 13.22 0.33
CA SER A 131 11.30 13.72 -1.04
C SER A 131 9.95 13.74 -1.76
N LEU A 132 9.11 12.74 -1.55
CA LEU A 132 7.78 12.69 -2.13
C LEU A 132 6.89 13.81 -1.58
N GLU A 133 6.86 14.00 -0.27
CA GLU A 133 6.13 15.09 0.38
C GLU A 133 6.56 16.45 -0.18
N HIS A 134 7.89 16.70 -0.21
CA HIS A 134 8.42 17.93 -0.79
C HIS A 134 8.00 18.12 -2.25
N ALA A 135 8.01 17.05 -3.07
CA ALA A 135 7.64 17.13 -4.47
C ALA A 135 6.15 17.46 -4.67
N VAL A 136 5.26 16.85 -3.86
CA VAL A 136 3.81 17.13 -3.91
C VAL A 136 3.53 18.57 -3.48
N LEU A 137 4.11 19.04 -2.37
CA LEU A 137 3.93 20.40 -1.88
C LEU A 137 4.50 21.43 -2.88
N ALA A 138 5.66 21.16 -3.49
CA ALA A 138 6.22 22.03 -4.52
C ALA A 138 5.34 22.09 -5.78
N ALA A 139 4.70 20.97 -6.17
CA ALA A 139 3.75 20.96 -7.30
C ALA A 139 2.51 21.81 -7.00
N GLN A 140 1.98 21.72 -5.78
CA GLN A 140 0.85 22.56 -5.34
C GLN A 140 1.20 24.05 -5.37
N GLU A 141 2.36 24.41 -4.81
CA GLU A 141 2.84 25.81 -4.78
C GLU A 141 3.06 26.35 -6.19
N TYR A 142 3.71 25.55 -7.06
CA TYR A 142 3.91 25.93 -8.45
C TYR A 142 2.59 26.16 -9.18
N GLY A 143 1.63 25.24 -9.04
CA GLY A 143 0.32 25.35 -9.66
C GLY A 143 -0.47 26.56 -9.16
N ALA A 144 -0.45 26.82 -7.85
CA ALA A 144 -1.11 27.99 -7.27
C ALA A 144 -0.51 29.31 -7.77
N SER A 145 0.78 29.33 -8.11
CA SER A 145 1.51 30.53 -8.54
C SER A 145 1.51 30.74 -10.05
N ASN A 146 1.06 29.76 -10.85
CA ASN A 146 1.13 29.81 -12.31
C ASN A 146 -0.25 29.59 -12.94
N ASP A 147 -0.40 28.50 -13.71
CA ASP A 147 -1.59 28.24 -14.54
C ASP A 147 -2.61 27.30 -13.87
N GLY A 148 -2.41 26.98 -12.60
CA GLY A 148 -3.23 26.06 -11.82
C GLY A 148 -2.85 24.58 -11.99
N ASN A 149 -1.97 24.23 -12.92
CA ASN A 149 -1.54 22.84 -13.11
C ASN A 149 -0.73 22.34 -11.92
N GLY A 150 -1.27 21.36 -11.20
CA GLY A 150 -0.67 20.76 -10.01
C GLY A 150 -1.15 21.36 -8.69
N SER A 151 -1.94 22.44 -8.69
CA SER A 151 -2.53 23.01 -7.46
C SER A 151 -3.46 22.05 -6.73
N ASP A 152 -4.01 21.08 -7.45
CA ASP A 152 -4.90 20.01 -6.98
C ASP A 152 -4.15 18.71 -6.67
N CYS A 153 -2.81 18.70 -6.71
CA CYS A 153 -2.00 17.53 -6.39
C CYS A 153 -2.15 17.18 -4.91
N ALA A 154 -3.01 16.22 -4.59
CA ALA A 154 -3.32 15.82 -3.21
C ALA A 154 -2.63 14.52 -2.78
N VAL A 155 -2.20 13.70 -3.73
CA VAL A 155 -1.67 12.36 -3.49
C VAL A 155 -0.42 12.08 -4.33
N GLY A 156 0.42 11.18 -3.86
CA GLY A 156 1.59 10.74 -4.60
C GLY A 156 2.11 9.39 -4.11
N ALA A 157 2.91 8.75 -4.95
CA ALA A 157 3.60 7.52 -4.61
C ALA A 157 5.02 7.51 -5.20
N ALA A 158 5.96 6.87 -4.49
CA ALA A 158 7.31 6.64 -4.99
C ALA A 158 7.80 5.26 -4.54
N ILE A 159 8.27 4.45 -5.49
CA ILE A 159 8.83 3.12 -5.22
C ILE A 159 10.30 3.13 -5.62
N VAL A 160 11.16 2.64 -4.74
CA VAL A 160 12.59 2.44 -5.00
C VAL A 160 12.87 0.96 -5.01
N MET A 161 13.43 0.47 -6.11
CA MET A 161 13.73 -0.95 -6.32
C MET A 161 15.22 -1.14 -6.66
N ASP A 162 15.79 -2.27 -6.22
CA ASP A 162 17.09 -2.70 -6.73
C ASP A 162 16.94 -3.12 -8.20
N ALA A 163 17.78 -2.57 -9.08
CA ALA A 163 17.72 -2.87 -10.50
C ALA A 163 18.25 -4.28 -10.89
N LYS A 164 18.84 -5.01 -9.96
CA LYS A 164 19.39 -6.35 -10.21
C LYS A 164 18.37 -7.45 -10.02
N ASP A 165 17.57 -7.36 -8.97
CA ASP A 165 16.64 -8.42 -8.56
C ASP A 165 15.21 -7.91 -8.35
N PHE A 166 14.99 -6.61 -8.55
CA PHE A 166 13.71 -5.91 -8.37
C PHE A 166 13.17 -5.92 -6.94
N THR A 167 14.02 -6.19 -5.96
CA THR A 167 13.67 -6.08 -4.53
C THR A 167 13.23 -4.66 -4.21
N ILE A 168 12.09 -4.49 -3.53
CA ILE A 168 11.57 -3.18 -3.13
C ILE A 168 12.31 -2.71 -1.89
N LEU A 169 13.06 -1.61 -2.02
CA LEU A 169 13.83 -0.99 -0.95
C LEU A 169 13.07 0.12 -0.23
N ALA A 170 12.12 0.76 -0.91
CA ALA A 170 11.20 1.73 -0.32
C ALA A 170 9.91 1.81 -1.14
N ALA A 171 8.79 2.08 -0.45
CA ALA A 171 7.51 2.39 -1.07
C ALA A 171 6.82 3.51 -0.25
N ALA A 172 7.02 4.73 -0.72
CA ALA A 172 6.52 5.93 -0.08
C ALA A 172 5.14 6.32 -0.61
N ASN A 173 4.32 6.82 0.28
CA ASN A 173 2.98 7.34 -0.01
C ASN A 173 2.86 8.77 0.51
N TYR A 174 2.11 9.60 -0.19
CA TYR A 174 1.65 10.89 0.29
C TYR A 174 0.13 11.00 0.08
N PRO A 175 -0.64 11.47 1.09
CA PRO A 175 -0.17 11.81 2.43
C PRO A 175 0.36 10.61 3.20
N ASN A 176 1.27 10.90 4.14
CA ASN A 176 1.75 9.92 5.11
C ASN A 176 0.99 10.08 6.44
N TYR A 177 1.06 9.09 7.32
CA TYR A 177 0.47 9.17 8.66
C TYR A 177 1.39 8.53 9.71
N ASP A 178 1.10 8.79 10.99
CA ASP A 178 1.81 8.19 12.12
C ASP A 178 1.03 6.98 12.62
N LEU A 179 1.54 5.79 12.36
CA LEU A 179 0.94 4.52 12.75
C LEU A 179 0.88 4.33 14.27
N LYS A 180 1.86 4.90 15.00
CA LYS A 180 1.82 4.88 16.46
C LYS A 180 0.64 5.70 16.98
N LYS A 181 0.48 6.94 16.52
CA LYS A 181 -0.68 7.77 16.88
C LYS A 181 -2.00 7.14 16.42
N TYR A 182 -2.03 6.54 15.22
CA TYR A 182 -3.19 5.82 14.74
C TYR A 182 -3.62 4.71 15.70
N SER A 183 -2.66 3.99 16.25
CA SER A 183 -2.90 2.90 17.21
C SER A 183 -3.34 3.40 18.58
N GLU A 184 -2.73 4.47 19.10
CA GLU A 184 -2.85 4.93 20.47
C GLU A 184 -3.88 6.06 20.66
N ASP A 185 -4.15 6.87 19.63
CA ASP A 185 -5.02 8.05 19.68
C ASP A 185 -6.30 7.85 18.85
N PRO A 186 -7.45 7.63 19.50
CA PRO A 186 -8.72 7.44 18.79
C PRO A 186 -9.19 8.66 17.98
N ASP A 187 -8.87 9.88 18.43
CA ASP A 187 -9.27 11.11 17.74
C ASP A 187 -8.42 11.30 16.48
N TYR A 188 -7.13 11.06 16.56
CA TYR A 188 -6.25 11.05 15.38
C TYR A 188 -6.70 9.97 14.38
N ARG A 189 -6.93 8.75 14.83
CA ARG A 189 -7.46 7.66 13.97
C ARG A 189 -8.75 8.07 13.29
N ARG A 190 -9.70 8.64 14.03
CA ARG A 190 -10.97 9.11 13.50
C ARG A 190 -10.78 10.19 12.44
N SER A 191 -9.87 11.14 12.66
CA SER A 191 -9.58 12.21 11.69
C SER A 191 -9.09 11.65 10.36
N LEU A 192 -8.22 10.62 10.38
CA LEU A 192 -7.74 9.96 9.16
C LEU A 192 -8.84 9.19 8.43
N LEU A 193 -9.69 8.47 9.17
CA LEU A 193 -10.83 7.71 8.62
C LEU A 193 -11.89 8.61 7.97
N LEU A 194 -12.06 9.83 8.46
CA LEU A 194 -13.03 10.80 7.92
C LEU A 194 -12.45 11.68 6.82
N SER A 195 -11.14 11.60 6.55
CA SER A 195 -10.49 12.36 5.48
C SER A 195 -10.81 11.74 4.12
N THR A 196 -11.76 12.33 3.40
CA THR A 196 -12.22 11.82 2.09
C THR A 196 -11.41 12.34 0.92
N ASP A 197 -10.85 13.55 1.02
CA ASP A 197 -10.21 14.24 -0.09
C ASP A 197 -8.81 13.69 -0.41
N SER A 198 -8.01 13.42 0.62
CA SER A 198 -6.64 12.94 0.45
C SER A 198 -6.46 11.46 0.80
N GLN A 199 -7.44 10.85 1.47
CA GLN A 199 -7.46 9.44 1.88
C GLN A 199 -6.10 8.94 2.43
N PRO A 200 -5.60 9.50 3.53
CA PRO A 200 -4.23 9.28 3.99
C PRO A 200 -3.90 7.82 4.36
N LEU A 201 -4.91 6.97 4.56
CA LEU A 201 -4.74 5.54 4.83
C LEU A 201 -4.63 4.70 3.54
N TYR A 202 -4.92 5.29 2.38
CA TYR A 202 -4.88 4.57 1.10
C TYR A 202 -3.44 4.38 0.63
N ASN A 203 -3.08 3.14 0.30
CA ASN A 203 -1.73 2.79 -0.16
C ASN A 203 -1.57 3.10 -1.65
N ASN A 204 -1.29 4.36 -1.98
CA ASN A 204 -1.12 4.81 -3.36
C ASN A 204 0.00 4.10 -4.10
N ALA A 205 1.05 3.63 -3.42
CA ALA A 205 2.17 2.95 -4.03
C ALA A 205 1.78 1.59 -4.65
N PHE A 206 0.85 0.87 -4.04
CA PHE A 206 0.43 -0.46 -4.52
C PHE A 206 -1.01 -0.53 -5.02
N LEU A 207 -1.88 0.39 -4.59
CA LEU A 207 -3.29 0.39 -4.98
C LEU A 207 -3.65 1.55 -5.93
N GLY A 208 -2.80 2.59 -6.01
CA GLY A 208 -3.06 3.77 -6.82
C GLY A 208 -2.98 3.48 -8.33
N ASN A 209 -3.93 4.01 -9.08
CA ASN A 209 -3.94 3.96 -10.53
C ASN A 209 -3.53 5.34 -11.07
N PHE A 210 -2.29 5.44 -11.52
CA PHE A 210 -1.73 6.66 -12.10
C PHE A 210 -1.54 6.48 -13.59
N MET A 211 -1.77 7.54 -14.36
CA MET A 211 -1.47 7.54 -15.78
C MET A 211 0.06 7.48 -15.99
N PRO A 212 0.58 6.51 -16.76
CA PRO A 212 2.02 6.29 -16.89
C PRO A 212 2.74 7.42 -17.64
N GLY A 213 2.01 8.23 -18.40
CA GLY A 213 2.58 9.32 -19.19
C GLY A 213 3.70 8.84 -20.10
N SER A 214 4.80 9.58 -20.12
CA SER A 214 5.95 9.28 -21.01
C SER A 214 6.71 8.00 -20.65
N ALA A 215 6.49 7.42 -19.47
CA ALA A 215 7.07 6.12 -19.12
C ALA A 215 6.50 4.97 -19.98
N TYR A 216 5.36 5.18 -20.61
CA TYR A 216 4.75 4.22 -21.54
C TYR A 216 5.42 4.17 -22.93
N LYS A 217 6.15 5.23 -23.33
CA LYS A 217 6.76 5.37 -24.66
C LYS A 217 7.78 4.28 -25.03
N PRO A 218 8.63 3.78 -24.12
CA PRO A 218 9.52 2.66 -24.42
C PRO A 218 8.77 1.40 -24.87
N MET A 219 7.67 1.05 -24.20
CA MET A 219 6.84 -0.09 -24.58
C MET A 219 6.22 0.12 -25.98
N VAL A 220 5.63 1.29 -26.24
CA VAL A 220 5.08 1.64 -27.56
C VAL A 220 6.17 1.57 -28.64
N SER A 221 7.42 1.97 -28.31
CA SER A 221 8.55 1.85 -29.23
C SER A 221 8.87 0.41 -29.59
N CYS A 222 8.90 -0.48 -28.58
CA CYS A 222 9.14 -1.91 -28.80
C CYS A 222 8.03 -2.53 -29.67
N ALA A 223 6.78 -2.24 -29.35
CA ALA A 223 5.63 -2.71 -30.12
C ALA A 223 5.70 -2.24 -31.59
N ALA A 224 5.88 -0.96 -31.81
CA ALA A 224 5.89 -0.39 -33.15
C ALA A 224 7.09 -0.85 -34.00
N LEU A 225 8.25 -1.11 -33.41
CA LEU A 225 9.39 -1.73 -34.07
C LEU A 225 9.12 -3.18 -34.43
N GLN A 226 8.54 -3.95 -33.51
CA GLN A 226 8.25 -5.37 -33.71
C GLN A 226 7.18 -5.60 -34.79
N GLU A 227 6.15 -4.75 -34.80
CA GLU A 227 5.10 -4.79 -35.83
C GLU A 227 5.52 -4.14 -37.16
N GLY A 228 6.74 -3.60 -37.24
CA GLY A 228 7.26 -2.96 -38.47
C GLY A 228 6.58 -1.63 -38.83
N VAL A 229 5.81 -1.06 -37.89
CA VAL A 229 5.12 0.25 -38.04
C VAL A 229 6.18 1.36 -38.17
N ILE A 230 7.27 1.24 -37.43
CA ILE A 230 8.43 2.11 -37.51
C ILE A 230 9.71 1.29 -37.64
N ASN A 231 10.77 1.94 -38.13
CA ASN A 231 12.13 1.38 -38.20
C ASN A 231 13.17 2.47 -37.90
N SER A 232 14.46 2.14 -38.00
CA SER A 232 15.57 3.08 -37.73
C SER A 232 15.60 4.29 -38.65
N SER A 233 15.00 4.18 -39.85
CA SER A 233 14.94 5.26 -40.86
C SER A 233 13.65 6.10 -40.73
N THR A 234 12.66 5.67 -39.98
CA THR A 234 11.41 6.39 -39.81
C THR A 234 11.64 7.78 -39.24
N ARG A 235 11.04 8.78 -39.89
CA ARG A 235 11.08 10.18 -39.47
C ARG A 235 9.68 10.76 -39.39
N ILE A 236 9.39 11.46 -38.31
CA ILE A 236 8.11 12.13 -38.06
C ILE A 236 8.43 13.60 -37.72
N THR A 237 7.67 14.52 -38.30
CA THR A 237 7.84 15.95 -38.05
C THR A 237 6.98 16.43 -36.88
N CYS A 238 7.62 16.99 -35.86
CA CYS A 238 6.99 17.57 -34.71
C CYS A 238 6.91 19.09 -34.87
N ASN A 239 5.72 19.59 -35.16
CA ASN A 239 5.39 21.03 -35.25
C ASN A 239 4.67 21.52 -34.00
N HIS A 240 4.92 20.91 -32.82
CA HIS A 240 4.33 21.24 -31.53
C HIS A 240 2.87 20.82 -31.38
N VAL A 241 2.04 20.93 -32.41
CA VAL A 241 0.61 20.57 -32.40
C VAL A 241 0.38 19.36 -33.29
N TYR A 242 -0.37 18.38 -32.81
CA TYR A 242 -0.80 17.21 -33.58
C TYR A 242 -2.13 17.51 -34.25
N THR A 243 -2.13 17.67 -35.57
CA THR A 243 -3.25 18.18 -36.35
C THR A 243 -3.97 17.11 -37.17
N ARG A 244 -3.96 15.87 -36.71
CA ARG A 244 -4.62 14.77 -37.44
C ARG A 244 -6.15 14.89 -37.42
N TRP A 245 -6.69 15.44 -36.32
CA TRP A 245 -8.12 15.67 -36.12
C TRP A 245 -8.41 17.14 -35.90
N ASP A 246 -9.52 17.63 -36.41
CA ASP A 246 -9.92 19.03 -36.30
C ASP A 246 -10.41 19.37 -34.89
N ASP A 247 -11.06 18.43 -34.22
CA ASP A 247 -11.72 18.57 -32.91
C ASP A 247 -10.81 18.27 -31.72
N TYR A 248 -9.66 17.60 -31.95
CA TYR A 248 -8.72 17.24 -30.90
C TYR A 248 -7.27 17.38 -31.37
N GLN A 249 -6.61 18.42 -30.92
CA GLN A 249 -5.26 18.78 -31.32
C GLN A 249 -4.29 18.82 -30.13
N PRO A 250 -3.86 17.66 -29.60
CA PRO A 250 -2.95 17.58 -28.47
C PRO A 250 -1.56 18.14 -28.84
N ARG A 251 -0.87 18.66 -27.79
CA ARG A 251 0.39 19.38 -27.97
C ARG A 251 1.59 18.58 -27.46
N CYS A 252 2.72 18.84 -28.06
CA CYS A 252 4.03 18.44 -27.56
C CYS A 252 4.58 19.50 -26.61
N MET A 253 5.54 19.11 -25.77
CA MET A 253 6.23 20.02 -24.85
C MET A 253 7.17 21.01 -25.59
N GLY A 254 7.52 20.73 -26.85
CA GLY A 254 8.40 21.57 -27.63
C GLY A 254 8.28 21.36 -29.14
N TRP A 255 9.06 22.13 -29.91
CA TRP A 255 9.21 22.04 -31.35
C TRP A 255 10.46 21.20 -31.66
N HIS A 256 10.29 19.98 -32.15
CA HIS A 256 11.42 19.08 -32.34
C HIS A 256 11.86 18.93 -33.81
N GLY A 257 11.04 19.45 -34.77
CA GLY A 257 11.28 19.27 -36.18
C GLY A 257 11.17 17.81 -36.62
N THR A 258 11.84 17.44 -37.69
CA THR A 258 11.83 16.08 -38.23
C THR A 258 12.84 15.20 -37.50
N ILE A 259 12.34 14.25 -36.70
CA ILE A 259 13.16 13.41 -35.81
C ILE A 259 12.86 11.92 -36.00
N GLY A 260 13.82 11.08 -35.62
CA GLY A 260 13.66 9.64 -35.52
C GLY A 260 13.42 9.17 -34.10
N LEU A 261 13.21 7.86 -33.93
CA LEU A 261 12.83 7.23 -32.65
C LEU A 261 13.77 7.59 -31.49
N THR A 262 15.10 7.46 -31.68
CA THR A 262 16.06 7.74 -30.58
C THR A 262 15.93 9.18 -30.08
N THR A 263 15.82 10.16 -30.99
CA THR A 263 15.62 11.56 -30.61
C THR A 263 14.22 11.78 -30.00
N ALA A 264 13.20 11.07 -30.50
CA ALA A 264 11.85 11.16 -29.97
C ALA A 264 11.78 10.67 -28.53
N LEU A 265 12.45 9.57 -28.18
CA LEU A 265 12.59 9.09 -26.78
C LEU A 265 13.38 10.09 -25.93
N GLN A 266 14.55 10.55 -26.41
CA GLN A 266 15.40 11.51 -25.71
C GLN A 266 14.66 12.82 -25.37
N LYS A 267 13.87 13.32 -26.31
CA LYS A 267 13.10 14.57 -26.18
C LYS A 267 11.69 14.35 -25.63
N SER A 268 11.32 13.11 -25.38
CA SER A 268 9.95 12.73 -24.98
C SER A 268 8.87 13.33 -25.91
N CYS A 269 9.11 13.26 -27.23
CA CYS A 269 8.27 13.91 -28.23
C CYS A 269 6.86 13.27 -28.29
N ASN A 270 5.83 13.99 -27.86
CA ASN A 270 4.47 13.48 -27.91
C ASN A 270 3.97 13.24 -29.34
N ILE A 271 4.29 14.13 -30.30
CA ILE A 271 3.83 14.02 -31.67
C ILE A 271 4.32 12.73 -32.34
N PHE A 272 5.61 12.38 -32.11
CA PHE A 272 6.15 11.13 -32.62
C PHE A 272 5.35 9.94 -32.12
N PHE A 273 5.03 9.92 -30.83
CA PHE A 273 4.32 8.79 -30.21
C PHE A 273 2.81 8.82 -30.46
N TYR A 274 2.18 9.95 -30.69
CA TYR A 274 0.78 10.01 -31.14
C TYR A 274 0.65 9.37 -32.54
N GLU A 275 1.52 9.74 -33.46
CA GLU A 275 1.50 9.18 -34.81
C GLU A 275 1.86 7.70 -34.82
N THR A 276 2.89 7.30 -34.06
CA THR A 276 3.30 5.89 -33.93
C THR A 276 2.17 5.05 -33.30
N GLY A 277 1.55 5.52 -32.23
CA GLY A 277 0.45 4.82 -31.55
C GLY A 277 -0.79 4.71 -32.43
N TYR A 278 -1.12 5.76 -33.18
CA TYR A 278 -2.22 5.73 -34.14
C TYR A 278 -1.99 4.67 -35.22
N GLN A 279 -0.77 4.59 -35.77
CA GLN A 279 -0.44 3.59 -36.80
C GLN A 279 -0.39 2.17 -36.23
N LEU A 280 0.04 2.01 -34.98
CA LEU A 280 0.12 0.72 -34.29
C LEU A 280 -1.27 0.16 -33.99
N GLY A 281 -2.21 1.02 -33.60
CA GLY A 281 -3.57 0.65 -33.21
C GLY A 281 -3.65 0.17 -31.75
N ILE A 282 -4.89 0.22 -31.21
CA ILE A 282 -5.14 -0.05 -29.79
C ILE A 282 -4.93 -1.52 -29.44
N ASP A 283 -5.36 -2.44 -30.31
CA ASP A 283 -5.27 -3.88 -30.05
C ASP A 283 -3.83 -4.36 -29.90
N ALA A 284 -2.94 -3.89 -30.78
CA ALA A 284 -1.52 -4.18 -30.69
C ALA A 284 -0.92 -3.53 -29.44
N MET A 285 -1.23 -2.25 -29.14
CA MET A 285 -0.78 -1.58 -27.94
C MET A 285 -1.17 -2.34 -26.68
N GLU A 286 -2.44 -2.78 -26.55
CA GLU A 286 -2.91 -3.55 -25.42
C GLU A 286 -2.17 -4.89 -25.30
N SER A 287 -2.01 -5.62 -26.40
CA SER A 287 -1.32 -6.91 -26.41
C SER A 287 0.12 -6.80 -25.90
N TYR A 288 0.85 -5.78 -26.38
CA TYR A 288 2.21 -5.54 -25.91
C TYR A 288 2.24 -5.05 -24.46
N ALA A 289 1.32 -4.18 -24.05
CA ALA A 289 1.21 -3.74 -22.67
C ALA A 289 1.04 -4.94 -21.71
N ARG A 290 0.17 -5.88 -22.04
CA ARG A 290 0.00 -7.14 -21.28
C ARG A 290 1.28 -7.97 -21.25
N SER A 291 1.99 -8.05 -22.38
CA SER A 291 3.27 -8.76 -22.47
C SER A 291 4.37 -8.12 -21.61
N PHE A 292 4.29 -6.81 -21.37
CA PHE A 292 5.15 -6.06 -20.44
C PHE A 292 4.67 -6.13 -18.99
N GLY A 293 3.58 -6.83 -18.70
CA GLY A 293 3.03 -7.02 -17.35
C GLY A 293 2.04 -5.95 -16.91
N PHE A 294 1.71 -4.96 -17.76
CA PHE A 294 0.67 -3.98 -17.42
C PHE A 294 -0.70 -4.66 -17.31
N GLY A 295 -1.52 -4.21 -16.38
CA GLY A 295 -2.84 -4.78 -16.12
C GLY A 295 -2.83 -6.11 -15.35
N GLY A 296 -1.66 -6.61 -14.94
CA GLY A 296 -1.47 -7.79 -14.13
C GLY A 296 -1.00 -7.48 -12.70
N ARG A 297 -1.10 -8.45 -11.82
CA ARG A 297 -0.48 -8.37 -10.49
C ARG A 297 1.04 -8.56 -10.61
N THR A 298 1.79 -7.87 -9.77
CA THR A 298 3.26 -7.97 -9.73
C THR A 298 3.73 -9.09 -8.81
N GLY A 299 2.88 -9.52 -7.88
CA GLY A 299 3.17 -10.57 -6.92
C GLY A 299 3.82 -10.06 -5.63
N VAL A 300 3.70 -8.77 -5.33
CA VAL A 300 4.07 -8.27 -3.99
C VAL A 300 3.17 -8.92 -2.93
N GLU A 301 3.71 -9.14 -1.75
CA GLU A 301 3.06 -9.89 -0.68
C GLU A 301 1.91 -9.13 -0.01
N VAL A 302 1.83 -7.82 -0.20
CA VAL A 302 0.72 -6.98 0.29
C VAL A 302 -0.35 -6.80 -0.79
N SER A 303 -1.51 -6.28 -0.40
CA SER A 303 -2.57 -5.98 -1.36
C SER A 303 -2.10 -5.00 -2.43
N GLU A 304 -2.30 -5.37 -3.69
CA GLU A 304 -1.99 -4.55 -4.86
C GLU A 304 -3.19 -4.43 -5.80
N GLY A 305 -3.28 -3.30 -6.48
CA GLY A 305 -4.20 -3.08 -7.59
C GLY A 305 -3.60 -3.60 -8.90
N THR A 306 -4.46 -4.03 -9.81
CA THR A 306 -4.08 -4.23 -11.21
C THR A 306 -4.30 -2.92 -11.96
N GLY A 307 -3.40 -2.55 -12.87
CA GLY A 307 -3.62 -1.40 -13.74
C GLY A 307 -4.84 -1.63 -14.64
N LEU A 308 -5.44 -0.53 -15.09
CA LEU A 308 -6.51 -0.57 -16.08
C LEU A 308 -5.90 -0.37 -17.47
N LEU A 309 -6.11 -1.31 -18.37
CA LEU A 309 -5.82 -1.19 -19.80
C LEU A 309 -7.12 -0.85 -20.55
N ALA A 310 -7.00 -0.05 -21.59
CA ALA A 310 -8.15 0.41 -22.42
C ALA A 310 -8.71 -0.72 -23.29
#